data_1bdec115d85d4c1845d308099195a4cc
#
_entry.id   1bdec115d85d4c1845d308099195a4cc
#
_cell.length_a   1.000
_cell.length_b   1.000
_cell.length_c   1.000
_cell.angle_alpha   90.00
_cell.angle_beta   90.00
_cell.angle_gamma   90.00
#
_symmetry.space_group_name_H-M   'P 1'
#
loop_
_entity.id
_entity.type
_entity.pdbx_description
1 polymer ?
#
loop_
_entity_poly.entity_id
_entity_poly.type
_entity_poly.pdbx_seq_one_letter_code
_entity_poly.pdbx_strand_id
1 'polypeptide(L)'
;MNLLKALLTVLAMWRTAFCKQAAFTRAKELAFACLCASGRKTITSMAIFLGRSHKLPIADYKFYSDYKWNVEDLFNPILGLASQYIESEYVSFAADDTKIHKTGKRIPYAGWQADPLGPKFQTNLVWALRYLQMSVLLPLYAASGKVPARSIPVRFIAAPSLKKPGKKGTEADWQSYKTLSKKHNLSTIFVEETKKLREAMDATDLAKKTMVMACDGSFCNKTCLAIDDPKIVVVARCRKDAKLCLPSTNRRKVYDDRKFTPEAIRQDTDISWITKSFFYGGQWREIKYKEKENVLWKNGTKRKRLRLIVLAPLPYVRGGKRHYRDPAYLLTTGLKIPIEVLIQSYLDRWQIEYNHRDEKSILGVGEAQVWNKVSVIKQPAFHVAIYSALLMANVIAYNDQEHPDFGERPKWRKKPKRNTCRALVGLLRGCLLEGPETISEIGLTIPMISAILRQAA
;
A
#
# COMPACT_ATOMS: atom_id res chain seq x y z
N MET A 1 -25.80 8.13 3.36
CA MET A 1 -25.67 6.65 3.21
C MET A 1 -24.85 6.17 4.38
N ASN A 2 -25.24 5.10 5.09
CA ASN A 2 -24.46 4.57 6.20
C ASN A 2 -23.29 3.68 5.70
N LEU A 3 -22.36 3.35 6.61
CA LEU A 3 -21.15 2.56 6.28
C LEU A 3 -21.49 1.20 5.69
N LEU A 4 -22.50 0.51 6.23
CA LEU A 4 -22.91 -0.82 5.77
C LEU A 4 -23.39 -0.77 4.32
N LYS A 5 -24.30 0.16 3.99
CA LYS A 5 -24.78 0.37 2.62
C LYS A 5 -23.64 0.70 1.65
N ALA A 6 -22.74 1.60 2.04
CA ALA A 6 -21.55 1.94 1.25
C ALA A 6 -20.66 0.72 1.01
N LEU A 7 -20.38 -0.09 2.05
CA LEU A 7 -19.58 -1.31 1.91
C LEU A 7 -20.23 -2.32 0.97
N LEU A 8 -21.54 -2.52 1.09
CA LEU A 8 -22.29 -3.40 0.19
C LEU A 8 -22.21 -2.95 -1.26
N THR A 9 -22.32 -1.63 -1.52
CA THR A 9 -22.15 -1.06 -2.85
C THR A 9 -20.77 -1.39 -3.42
N VAL A 10 -19.71 -1.20 -2.63
CA VAL A 10 -18.34 -1.53 -3.07
C VAL A 10 -18.18 -3.03 -3.31
N LEU A 11 -18.66 -3.88 -2.39
CA LEU A 11 -18.57 -5.33 -2.52
C LEU A 11 -19.42 -5.87 -3.71
N ALA A 12 -20.53 -5.20 -4.06
CA ALA A 12 -21.34 -5.59 -5.22
C ALA A 12 -20.54 -5.49 -6.53
N MET A 13 -19.61 -4.54 -6.63
CA MET A 13 -18.74 -4.39 -7.80
C MET A 13 -17.77 -5.57 -7.99
N TRP A 14 -17.53 -6.36 -6.94
CA TRP A 14 -16.74 -7.60 -7.07
C TRP A 14 -17.46 -8.71 -7.85
N ARG A 15 -18.76 -8.54 -8.17
CA ARG A 15 -19.51 -9.57 -8.90
C ARG A 15 -18.83 -10.02 -10.19
N THR A 16 -18.21 -9.09 -10.91
CA THR A 16 -17.50 -9.34 -12.18
C THR A 16 -16.22 -10.17 -12.01
N ALA A 17 -15.61 -10.17 -10.84
CA ALA A 17 -14.42 -10.98 -10.55
C ALA A 17 -14.72 -12.48 -10.42
N PHE A 18 -16.00 -12.86 -10.32
CA PHE A 18 -16.42 -14.24 -10.06
C PHE A 18 -17.32 -14.79 -11.15
N CYS A 19 -16.92 -15.91 -11.77
CA CYS A 19 -17.73 -16.58 -12.81
C CYS A 19 -19.07 -17.13 -12.26
N LYS A 20 -19.11 -17.57 -10.97
CA LYS A 20 -20.28 -18.19 -10.35
C LYS A 20 -20.82 -17.34 -9.22
N GLN A 21 -22.17 -17.22 -9.14
CA GLN A 21 -22.86 -16.51 -8.07
C GLN A 21 -22.47 -17.06 -6.67
N ALA A 22 -22.39 -18.38 -6.51
CA ALA A 22 -22.00 -18.99 -5.24
C ALA A 22 -20.58 -18.59 -4.76
N ALA A 23 -19.64 -18.37 -5.69
CA ALA A 23 -18.30 -17.87 -5.35
C ALA A 23 -18.35 -16.40 -4.90
N PHE A 24 -19.13 -15.56 -5.57
CA PHE A 24 -19.34 -14.18 -5.17
C PHE A 24 -20.03 -14.06 -3.81
N THR A 25 -21.09 -14.86 -3.56
CA THR A 25 -21.75 -14.90 -2.24
C THR A 25 -20.75 -15.26 -1.15
N ARG A 26 -19.93 -16.31 -1.39
CA ARG A 26 -18.87 -16.71 -0.45
C ARG A 26 -17.83 -15.61 -0.21
N ALA A 27 -17.44 -14.87 -1.25
CA ALA A 27 -16.53 -13.72 -1.10
C ALA A 27 -17.13 -12.66 -0.16
N LYS A 28 -18.41 -12.32 -0.31
CA LYS A 28 -19.09 -11.39 0.61
C LYS A 28 -19.14 -11.91 2.04
N GLU A 29 -19.53 -13.16 2.23
CA GLU A 29 -19.58 -13.79 3.56
C GLU A 29 -18.20 -13.77 4.25
N LEU A 30 -17.14 -14.18 3.54
CA LEU A 30 -15.77 -14.13 4.06
C LEU A 30 -15.28 -12.71 4.31
N ALA A 31 -15.73 -11.71 3.53
CA ALA A 31 -15.41 -10.32 3.77
C ALA A 31 -16.02 -9.83 5.10
N PHE A 32 -17.29 -10.11 5.35
CA PHE A 32 -17.92 -9.79 6.63
C PHE A 32 -17.31 -10.56 7.80
N ALA A 33 -17.00 -11.84 7.61
CA ALA A 33 -16.33 -12.63 8.65
C ALA A 33 -14.93 -12.06 8.97
N CYS A 34 -14.17 -11.63 7.98
CA CYS A 34 -12.88 -10.98 8.19
C CYS A 34 -13.02 -9.67 8.99
N LEU A 35 -14.02 -8.86 8.71
CA LEU A 35 -14.25 -7.58 9.39
C LEU A 35 -14.84 -7.79 10.80
N CYS A 36 -15.80 -8.70 10.95
CA CYS A 36 -16.64 -8.77 12.14
C CYS A 36 -16.25 -9.87 13.13
N ALA A 37 -15.56 -10.95 12.72
CA ALA A 37 -15.11 -11.95 13.69
C ALA A 37 -14.12 -11.34 14.71
N SER A 38 -14.11 -11.83 15.93
CA SER A 38 -13.12 -11.48 16.95
C SER A 38 -11.90 -12.38 16.87
N GLY A 39 -10.78 -11.97 17.45
CA GLY A 39 -9.55 -12.74 17.50
C GLY A 39 -8.88 -12.92 16.13
N ARG A 40 -8.22 -14.05 15.94
CA ARG A 40 -7.44 -14.35 14.72
C ARG A 40 -8.33 -14.56 13.50
N LYS A 41 -7.90 -14.01 12.36
CA LYS A 41 -8.61 -14.08 11.08
C LYS A 41 -8.14 -15.28 10.22
N THR A 42 -8.15 -16.46 10.81
CA THR A 42 -7.87 -17.71 10.06
C THR A 42 -9.11 -18.15 9.29
N ILE A 43 -8.93 -18.97 8.25
CA ILE A 43 -10.07 -19.50 7.48
C ILE A 43 -11.04 -20.25 8.38
N THR A 44 -10.51 -21.06 9.32
CA THR A 44 -11.33 -21.80 10.29
C THR A 44 -12.11 -20.87 11.22
N SER A 45 -11.45 -19.82 11.78
CA SER A 45 -12.13 -18.86 12.66
C SER A 45 -13.25 -18.11 11.95
N MET A 46 -13.01 -17.72 10.69
CA MET A 46 -14.03 -17.08 9.85
C MET A 46 -15.20 -18.03 9.55
N ALA A 47 -14.90 -19.31 9.26
CA ALA A 47 -15.95 -20.32 9.03
C ALA A 47 -16.80 -20.56 10.29
N ILE A 48 -16.18 -20.60 11.48
CA ILE A 48 -16.90 -20.71 12.76
C ILE A 48 -17.81 -19.48 12.96
N PHE A 49 -17.30 -18.28 12.71
CA PHE A 49 -18.09 -17.04 12.78
C PHE A 49 -19.32 -17.10 11.83
N LEU A 50 -19.17 -17.72 10.66
CA LEU A 50 -20.25 -17.91 9.68
C LEU A 50 -21.23 -19.06 10.08
N GLY A 51 -21.13 -19.61 11.28
CA GLY A 51 -21.98 -20.71 11.75
C GLY A 51 -21.67 -22.06 11.12
N ARG A 52 -20.49 -22.25 10.52
CA ARG A 52 -20.08 -23.48 9.82
C ARG A 52 -19.25 -24.42 10.69
N SER A 53 -19.42 -24.33 12.03
CA SER A 53 -18.64 -25.13 12.99
C SER A 53 -18.92 -26.65 12.94
N HIS A 54 -20.11 -27.05 12.45
CA HIS A 54 -20.55 -28.45 12.37
C HIS A 54 -20.05 -29.19 11.13
N LYS A 55 -19.34 -28.51 10.21
CA LYS A 55 -18.78 -29.11 8.99
C LYS A 55 -17.35 -28.61 8.78
N LEU A 56 -16.52 -29.48 8.17
CA LEU A 56 -15.20 -29.05 7.72
C LEU A 56 -15.34 -27.90 6.69
N PRO A 57 -14.63 -26.77 6.83
CA PRO A 57 -14.77 -25.60 5.96
C PRO A 57 -14.05 -25.78 4.60
N ILE A 58 -14.23 -26.94 3.97
CA ILE A 58 -13.55 -27.33 2.72
C ILE A 58 -13.81 -26.29 1.62
N ALA A 59 -15.05 -25.84 1.48
CA ALA A 59 -15.41 -24.86 0.45
C ALA A 59 -14.78 -23.48 0.70
N ASP A 60 -14.54 -23.10 1.96
CA ASP A 60 -13.85 -21.86 2.31
C ASP A 60 -12.34 -21.95 2.01
N TYR A 61 -11.73 -23.12 2.18
CA TYR A 61 -10.36 -23.37 1.72
C TYR A 61 -10.27 -23.39 0.20
N LYS A 62 -11.20 -24.08 -0.49
CA LYS A 62 -11.28 -24.14 -1.96
C LYS A 62 -11.53 -22.78 -2.60
N PHE A 63 -12.15 -21.86 -1.89
CA PHE A 63 -12.30 -20.47 -2.36
C PHE A 63 -10.95 -19.85 -2.70
N TYR A 64 -9.91 -20.11 -1.92
CA TYR A 64 -8.57 -19.58 -2.17
C TYR A 64 -7.72 -20.48 -3.07
N SER A 65 -7.92 -21.81 -3.09
CA SER A 65 -7.07 -22.72 -3.86
C SER A 65 -7.58 -23.00 -5.27
N ASP A 66 -8.88 -23.27 -5.40
CA ASP A 66 -9.45 -23.88 -6.61
C ASP A 66 -10.36 -22.92 -7.40
N TYR A 67 -11.00 -21.95 -6.73
CA TYR A 67 -11.93 -21.05 -7.40
C TYR A 67 -11.19 -20.10 -8.33
N LYS A 68 -11.73 -19.98 -9.56
CA LYS A 68 -11.17 -19.12 -10.60
C LYS A 68 -11.62 -17.68 -10.36
N TRP A 69 -10.75 -16.88 -9.78
CA TRP A 69 -10.87 -15.42 -9.65
C TRP A 69 -9.48 -14.81 -9.53
N ASN A 70 -9.34 -13.57 -9.99
CA ASN A 70 -8.07 -12.84 -9.91
C ASN A 70 -8.11 -11.82 -8.78
N VAL A 71 -7.00 -11.66 -8.10
CA VAL A 71 -6.87 -10.68 -7.01
C VAL A 71 -7.03 -9.25 -7.53
N GLU A 72 -6.49 -8.96 -8.71
CA GLU A 72 -6.52 -7.64 -9.34
C GLU A 72 -7.96 -7.15 -9.58
N ASP A 73 -8.87 -8.06 -9.95
CA ASP A 73 -10.27 -7.74 -10.23
C ASP A 73 -11.03 -7.25 -8.98
N LEU A 74 -10.53 -7.55 -7.78
CA LEU A 74 -11.09 -7.03 -6.53
C LEU A 74 -10.63 -5.59 -6.23
N PHE A 75 -9.47 -5.19 -6.76
CA PHE A 75 -8.92 -3.84 -6.56
C PHE A 75 -9.34 -2.84 -7.63
N ASN A 76 -9.60 -3.30 -8.86
CA ASN A 76 -9.95 -2.41 -9.98
C ASN A 76 -11.17 -1.52 -9.69
N PRO A 77 -12.28 -2.00 -9.08
CA PRO A 77 -13.40 -1.14 -8.71
C PRO A 77 -13.03 -0.01 -7.75
N ILE A 78 -12.07 -0.25 -6.86
CA ILE A 78 -11.60 0.77 -5.90
C ILE A 78 -10.99 1.97 -6.63
N LEU A 79 -10.20 1.72 -7.68
CA LEU A 79 -9.59 2.79 -8.48
C LEU A 79 -10.66 3.61 -9.23
N GLY A 80 -11.67 2.95 -9.80
CA GLY A 80 -12.78 3.63 -10.45
C GLY A 80 -13.61 4.50 -9.48
N LEU A 81 -13.87 4.02 -8.27
CA LEU A 81 -14.53 4.81 -7.23
C LEU A 81 -13.66 5.97 -6.73
N ALA A 82 -12.36 5.74 -6.59
CA ALA A 82 -11.40 6.75 -6.14
C ALA A 82 -11.30 7.92 -7.13
N SER A 83 -11.53 7.68 -8.43
CA SER A 83 -11.46 8.72 -9.47
C SER A 83 -12.37 9.92 -9.18
N GLN A 84 -13.53 9.68 -8.57
CA GLN A 84 -14.53 10.71 -8.23
C GLN A 84 -14.04 11.71 -7.16
N TYR A 85 -12.98 11.37 -6.44
CA TYR A 85 -12.41 12.19 -5.36
C TYR A 85 -11.06 12.82 -5.72
N ILE A 86 -10.65 12.74 -6.99
CA ILE A 86 -9.37 13.26 -7.47
C ILE A 86 -9.61 14.33 -8.52
N GLU A 87 -9.58 15.59 -8.12
CA GLU A 87 -9.73 16.74 -9.01
C GLU A 87 -8.43 17.11 -9.74
N SER A 88 -7.28 16.95 -9.07
CA SER A 88 -5.96 17.28 -9.59
C SER A 88 -5.63 16.57 -10.91
N GLU A 89 -4.81 17.21 -11.76
CA GLU A 89 -4.21 16.59 -12.95
C GLU A 89 -3.22 15.46 -12.60
N TYR A 90 -2.84 15.37 -11.32
CA TYR A 90 -1.90 14.39 -10.78
C TYR A 90 -2.61 13.43 -9.85
N VAL A 91 -2.36 12.14 -10.05
CA VAL A 91 -2.84 11.09 -9.16
C VAL A 91 -1.65 10.51 -8.41
N SER A 92 -1.60 10.77 -7.11
CA SER A 92 -0.53 10.28 -6.26
C SER A 92 -0.78 8.85 -5.79
N PHE A 93 0.26 8.03 -5.87
CA PHE A 93 0.28 6.66 -5.33
C PHE A 93 1.47 6.50 -4.40
N ALA A 94 1.31 5.62 -3.41
CA ALA A 94 2.41 5.13 -2.59
C ALA A 94 2.72 3.68 -2.95
N ALA A 95 4.00 3.32 -3.01
CA ALA A 95 4.43 1.93 -3.12
C ALA A 95 5.42 1.60 -2.01
N ASP A 96 5.20 0.45 -1.36
CA ASP A 96 6.09 -0.06 -0.33
C ASP A 96 6.02 -1.58 -0.27
N ASP A 97 7.04 -2.24 0.29
CA ASP A 97 7.00 -3.67 0.50
C ASP A 97 6.76 -4.03 1.98
N THR A 98 6.03 -5.10 2.16
CA THR A 98 5.73 -5.61 3.50
C THR A 98 6.06 -7.09 3.62
N LYS A 99 6.48 -7.50 4.81
CA LYS A 99 6.79 -8.89 5.15
C LYS A 99 5.69 -9.45 6.04
N ILE A 100 5.22 -10.64 5.67
CA ILE A 100 4.23 -11.40 6.43
C ILE A 100 4.97 -12.60 7.04
N HIS A 101 5.16 -12.57 8.36
CA HIS A 101 5.84 -13.64 9.09
C HIS A 101 5.08 -14.95 8.99
N LYS A 102 5.81 -16.05 8.85
CA LYS A 102 5.28 -17.40 8.77
C LYS A 102 6.05 -18.32 9.72
N THR A 103 5.35 -19.29 10.31
CA THR A 103 5.96 -20.30 11.16
C THR A 103 6.30 -21.59 10.40
N GLY A 104 5.44 -21.97 9.45
CA GLY A 104 5.60 -23.20 8.67
C GLY A 104 6.72 -23.12 7.64
N LYS A 105 7.75 -23.94 7.79
CA LYS A 105 8.92 -23.97 6.89
C LYS A 105 8.62 -24.52 5.49
N ARG A 106 7.48 -25.21 5.30
CA ARG A 106 7.04 -25.75 4.01
C ARG A 106 6.08 -24.83 3.25
N ILE A 107 5.78 -23.64 3.80
CA ILE A 107 4.92 -22.66 3.12
C ILE A 107 5.62 -22.20 1.83
N PRO A 108 4.97 -22.37 0.65
CA PRO A 108 5.54 -21.97 -0.62
C PRO A 108 5.89 -20.48 -0.65
N TYR A 109 6.97 -20.14 -1.33
CA TYR A 109 7.45 -18.76 -1.53
C TYR A 109 7.93 -18.04 -0.26
N ALA A 110 7.79 -18.63 0.92
CA ALA A 110 8.41 -18.11 2.13
C ALA A 110 9.93 -18.33 2.10
N GLY A 111 10.67 -17.40 2.66
CA GLY A 111 12.12 -17.45 2.73
C GLY A 111 12.67 -16.63 3.88
N TRP A 112 13.93 -16.82 4.20
CA TRP A 112 14.66 -15.98 5.15
C TRP A 112 14.91 -14.61 4.54
N GLN A 113 14.52 -13.58 5.24
CA GLN A 113 14.65 -12.18 4.84
C GLN A 113 15.15 -11.34 6.01
N ALA A 114 15.95 -10.31 5.71
CA ALA A 114 16.39 -9.37 6.74
C ALA A 114 15.19 -8.70 7.41
N ASP A 115 15.19 -8.65 8.75
CA ASP A 115 14.17 -7.94 9.51
C ASP A 115 14.59 -6.47 9.70
N PRO A 116 13.89 -5.51 9.07
CA PRO A 116 14.22 -4.10 9.23
C PRO A 116 13.89 -3.55 10.62
N LEU A 117 13.07 -4.27 11.40
CA LEU A 117 12.68 -3.88 12.76
C LEU A 117 13.61 -4.46 13.84
N GLY A 118 14.53 -5.33 13.44
CA GLY A 118 15.54 -5.88 14.35
C GLY A 118 16.56 -4.85 14.82
N PRO A 119 17.32 -5.17 15.88
CA PRO A 119 18.38 -4.31 16.39
C PRO A 119 19.41 -3.97 15.32
N LYS A 120 19.85 -2.72 15.27
CA LYS A 120 20.79 -2.23 14.23
C LYS A 120 22.20 -2.83 14.30
N PHE A 121 22.58 -3.37 15.45
CA PHE A 121 23.92 -3.90 15.71
C PHE A 121 24.12 -5.35 15.25
N GLN A 122 23.04 -6.02 14.80
CA GLN A 122 23.11 -7.39 14.26
C GLN A 122 22.15 -7.59 13.09
N THR A 123 22.47 -8.54 12.21
CA THR A 123 21.57 -8.94 11.12
C THR A 123 20.51 -9.90 11.66
N ASN A 124 19.29 -9.45 11.74
CA ASN A 124 18.15 -10.29 12.07
C ASN A 124 17.49 -10.83 10.80
N LEU A 125 17.13 -12.11 10.83
CA LEU A 125 16.43 -12.77 9.74
C LEU A 125 15.07 -13.27 10.24
N VAL A 126 14.04 -13.07 9.43
CA VAL A 126 12.70 -13.59 9.65
C VAL A 126 12.29 -14.52 8.51
N TRP A 127 11.57 -15.58 8.86
CA TRP A 127 10.93 -16.45 7.87
C TRP A 127 9.61 -15.83 7.46
N ALA A 128 9.54 -15.33 6.23
CA ALA A 128 8.42 -14.51 5.79
C ALA A 128 8.11 -14.65 4.30
N LEU A 129 6.87 -14.29 3.96
CA LEU A 129 6.46 -13.93 2.61
C LEU A 129 6.63 -12.42 2.42
N ARG A 130 7.05 -11.99 1.24
CA ARG A 130 7.17 -10.58 0.86
C ARG A 130 6.09 -10.19 -0.12
N TYR A 131 5.49 -9.04 0.08
CA TYR A 131 4.50 -8.47 -0.82
C TYR A 131 4.85 -7.03 -1.16
N LEU A 132 4.55 -6.63 -2.39
CA LEU A 132 4.50 -5.24 -2.82
C LEU A 132 3.07 -4.76 -2.65
N GLN A 133 2.87 -3.64 -1.99
CA GLN A 133 1.60 -2.92 -1.93
C GLN A 133 1.71 -1.63 -2.73
N MET A 134 0.67 -1.32 -3.50
CA MET A 134 0.48 -0.01 -4.11
C MET A 134 -0.87 0.55 -3.66
N SER A 135 -0.88 1.79 -3.23
CA SER A 135 -2.08 2.46 -2.71
C SER A 135 -2.28 3.79 -3.40
N VAL A 136 -3.51 4.10 -3.78
CA VAL A 136 -3.88 5.45 -4.20
C VAL A 136 -3.94 6.36 -2.97
N LEU A 137 -3.45 7.58 -3.12
CA LEU A 137 -3.46 8.61 -2.07
C LEU A 137 -4.56 9.62 -2.38
N LEU A 138 -5.70 9.50 -1.71
CA LEU A 138 -6.83 10.40 -1.90
C LEU A 138 -6.64 11.69 -1.08
N PRO A 139 -6.59 12.87 -1.72
CA PRO A 139 -6.34 14.15 -1.07
C PRO A 139 -7.61 14.74 -0.43
N LEU A 140 -8.31 13.98 0.41
CA LEU A 140 -9.59 14.37 1.04
C LEU A 140 -9.45 15.52 2.04
N TYR A 141 -8.23 15.86 2.42
CA TYR A 141 -7.93 17.01 3.28
C TYR A 141 -8.23 18.36 2.62
N ALA A 142 -8.34 18.43 1.30
CA ALA A 142 -8.65 19.67 0.59
C ALA A 142 -9.96 20.30 1.09
N ALA A 143 -10.94 19.48 1.47
CA ALA A 143 -12.20 19.95 2.03
C ALA A 143 -12.13 20.35 3.52
N SER A 144 -11.22 19.77 4.32
CA SER A 144 -11.11 19.99 5.76
C SER A 144 -9.82 20.66 6.20
N GLY A 145 -8.75 20.58 5.41
CA GLY A 145 -7.41 21.11 5.71
C GLY A 145 -6.75 20.48 6.96
N LYS A 146 -7.27 19.36 7.48
CA LYS A 146 -6.90 18.85 8.81
C LYS A 146 -6.30 17.44 8.83
N VAL A 147 -6.43 16.67 7.75
CA VAL A 147 -5.98 15.28 7.70
C VAL A 147 -5.10 15.02 6.47
N PRO A 148 -4.11 14.10 6.56
CA PRO A 148 -3.31 13.72 5.40
C PRO A 148 -4.17 12.94 4.39
N ALA A 149 -3.64 12.72 3.18
CA ALA A 149 -4.27 11.89 2.17
C ALA A 149 -4.66 10.52 2.76
N ARG A 150 -5.79 9.96 2.33
CA ARG A 150 -6.15 8.57 2.66
C ARG A 150 -5.44 7.63 1.70
N SER A 151 -4.58 6.77 2.22
CA SER A 151 -3.98 5.69 1.46
C SER A 151 -4.96 4.52 1.38
N ILE A 152 -5.37 4.15 0.17
CA ILE A 152 -6.26 3.00 -0.09
C ILE A 152 -5.52 2.02 -1.00
N PRO A 153 -5.28 0.78 -0.57
CA PRO A 153 -4.59 -0.21 -1.40
C PRO A 153 -5.35 -0.49 -2.71
N VAL A 154 -4.62 -0.50 -3.83
CA VAL A 154 -5.14 -0.82 -5.17
C VAL A 154 -4.39 -1.97 -5.83
N ARG A 155 -3.28 -2.44 -5.23
CA ARG A 155 -2.54 -3.64 -5.62
C ARG A 155 -1.87 -4.24 -4.38
N PHE A 156 -1.86 -5.56 -4.31
CA PHE A 156 -1.13 -6.31 -3.28
C PHE A 156 -0.58 -7.60 -3.90
N ILE A 157 0.71 -7.59 -4.23
CA ILE A 157 1.34 -8.57 -5.11
C ILE A 157 2.44 -9.32 -4.37
N ALA A 158 2.42 -10.66 -4.44
CA ALA A 158 3.48 -11.47 -3.86
C ALA A 158 4.82 -11.25 -4.60
N ALA A 159 5.89 -11.07 -3.84
CA ALA A 159 7.27 -11.09 -4.31
C ALA A 159 7.97 -12.35 -3.77
N PRO A 160 7.85 -13.50 -4.46
CA PRO A 160 8.27 -14.80 -3.96
C PRO A 160 9.77 -14.88 -3.68
N SER A 161 10.14 -15.49 -2.56
CA SER A 161 11.52 -15.89 -2.30
C SER A 161 11.82 -17.18 -3.03
N LEU A 162 12.81 -17.16 -3.91
CA LEU A 162 13.23 -18.35 -4.66
C LEU A 162 14.42 -19.01 -3.96
N LYS A 163 14.34 -20.34 -3.85
CA LYS A 163 15.45 -21.14 -3.32
C LYS A 163 16.54 -21.26 -4.40
N LYS A 164 17.76 -20.88 -4.06
CA LYS A 164 18.92 -21.10 -4.94
C LYS A 164 19.19 -22.60 -5.12
N PRO A 165 19.58 -23.04 -6.32
CA PRO A 165 20.10 -24.39 -6.53
C PRO A 165 21.27 -24.65 -5.57
N GLY A 166 21.35 -25.88 -5.05
CA GLY A 166 22.44 -26.30 -4.19
C GLY A 166 23.73 -26.58 -5.01
N LYS A 167 24.80 -27.01 -4.32
CA LYS A 167 26.09 -27.35 -4.95
C LYS A 167 25.98 -28.40 -6.06
N LYS A 168 24.96 -29.28 -5.99
CA LYS A 168 24.69 -30.33 -7.00
C LYS A 168 23.68 -29.90 -8.08
N GLY A 169 23.27 -28.60 -8.10
CA GLY A 169 22.37 -28.09 -9.12
C GLY A 169 22.98 -28.13 -10.51
N THR A 170 22.20 -28.55 -11.49
CA THR A 170 22.59 -28.56 -12.91
C THR A 170 22.66 -27.16 -13.48
N GLU A 171 23.33 -26.99 -14.63
CA GLU A 171 23.34 -25.71 -15.37
C GLU A 171 21.91 -25.25 -15.70
N ALA A 172 21.02 -26.16 -16.07
CA ALA A 172 19.61 -25.88 -16.33
C ALA A 172 18.88 -25.33 -15.09
N ASP A 173 19.16 -25.89 -13.89
CA ASP A 173 18.59 -25.40 -12.64
C ASP A 173 19.07 -23.95 -12.35
N TRP A 174 20.34 -23.68 -12.56
CA TRP A 174 20.89 -22.34 -12.36
C TRP A 174 20.34 -21.35 -13.38
N GLN A 175 20.16 -21.72 -14.63
CA GLN A 175 19.58 -20.85 -15.65
C GLN A 175 18.10 -20.56 -15.35
N SER A 176 17.34 -21.57 -14.97
CA SER A 176 15.95 -21.43 -14.53
C SER A 176 15.86 -20.49 -13.32
N TYR A 177 16.72 -20.69 -12.31
CA TYR A 177 16.79 -19.82 -11.14
C TYR A 177 17.10 -18.37 -11.50
N LYS A 178 18.08 -18.11 -12.38
CA LYS A 178 18.44 -16.75 -12.83
C LYS A 178 17.25 -16.06 -13.50
N THR A 179 16.56 -16.76 -14.40
CA THR A 179 15.38 -16.22 -15.12
C THR A 179 14.24 -15.91 -14.16
N LEU A 180 13.86 -16.86 -13.29
CA LEU A 180 12.82 -16.68 -12.31
C LEU A 180 13.17 -15.61 -11.26
N SER A 181 14.42 -15.56 -10.82
CA SER A 181 14.89 -14.56 -9.85
C SER A 181 14.81 -13.15 -10.42
N LYS A 182 15.11 -12.97 -11.72
CA LYS A 182 14.93 -11.69 -12.41
C LYS A 182 13.45 -11.30 -12.49
N LYS A 183 12.57 -12.23 -12.87
CA LYS A 183 11.12 -12.03 -12.95
C LYS A 183 10.51 -11.66 -11.59
N HIS A 184 10.91 -12.36 -10.54
CA HIS A 184 10.38 -12.14 -9.18
C HIS A 184 11.17 -11.13 -8.36
N ASN A 185 12.06 -10.36 -8.98
CA ASN A 185 12.74 -9.26 -8.32
C ASN A 185 11.73 -8.14 -8.01
N LEU A 186 11.79 -7.57 -6.80
CA LEU A 186 10.85 -6.56 -6.35
C LEU A 186 10.76 -5.35 -7.30
N SER A 187 11.91 -4.91 -7.84
CA SER A 187 11.94 -3.78 -8.80
C SER A 187 11.29 -4.13 -10.13
N THR A 188 11.40 -5.38 -10.58
CA THR A 188 10.74 -5.85 -11.81
C THR A 188 9.23 -5.91 -11.60
N ILE A 189 8.78 -6.51 -10.48
CA ILE A 189 7.38 -6.55 -10.09
C ILE A 189 6.80 -5.14 -9.98
N PHE A 190 7.54 -4.21 -9.34
CA PHE A 190 7.12 -2.82 -9.23
C PHE A 190 6.86 -2.18 -10.60
N VAL A 191 7.77 -2.37 -11.57
CA VAL A 191 7.63 -1.79 -12.91
C VAL A 191 6.45 -2.40 -13.66
N GLU A 192 6.31 -3.72 -13.64
CA GLU A 192 5.20 -4.43 -14.28
C GLU A 192 3.84 -3.99 -13.70
N GLU A 193 3.73 -3.95 -12.37
CA GLU A 193 2.49 -3.57 -11.71
C GLU A 193 2.17 -2.08 -11.83
N THR A 194 3.19 -1.20 -11.89
CA THR A 194 2.99 0.22 -12.16
C THR A 194 2.39 0.43 -13.56
N LYS A 195 2.85 -0.32 -14.57
CA LYS A 195 2.29 -0.28 -15.92
C LYS A 195 0.85 -0.79 -15.96
N LYS A 196 0.57 -1.95 -15.36
CA LYS A 196 -0.80 -2.48 -15.26
C LYS A 196 -1.73 -1.52 -14.50
N LEU A 197 -1.22 -0.86 -13.46
CA LEU A 197 -2.00 0.15 -12.73
C LEU A 197 -2.26 1.37 -13.61
N ARG A 198 -1.32 1.76 -14.46
CA ARG A 198 -1.54 2.82 -15.47
C ARG A 198 -2.61 2.41 -16.48
N GLU A 199 -2.55 1.18 -17.01
CA GLU A 199 -3.58 0.62 -17.90
C GLU A 199 -4.97 0.63 -17.22
N ALA A 200 -5.03 0.26 -15.94
CA ALA A 200 -6.28 0.33 -15.17
C ALA A 200 -6.78 1.78 -14.98
N MET A 201 -5.89 2.75 -14.81
CA MET A 201 -6.26 4.17 -14.79
C MET A 201 -6.77 4.65 -16.15
N ASP A 202 -6.19 4.17 -17.25
CA ASP A 202 -6.61 4.53 -18.61
C ASP A 202 -8.03 4.05 -18.93
N ALA A 203 -8.53 3.05 -18.20
CA ALA A 203 -9.91 2.57 -18.29
C ALA A 203 -10.90 3.36 -17.39
N THR A 204 -10.47 4.45 -16.74
CA THR A 204 -11.29 5.29 -15.85
C THR A 204 -11.20 6.77 -16.26
N ASP A 205 -11.92 7.63 -15.56
CA ASP A 205 -11.83 9.10 -15.72
C ASP A 205 -10.43 9.67 -15.41
N LEU A 206 -9.54 8.82 -14.88
CA LEU A 206 -8.13 9.18 -14.62
C LEU A 206 -7.22 9.06 -15.85
N ALA A 207 -7.72 8.65 -17.01
CA ALA A 207 -6.95 8.38 -18.22
C ALA A 207 -6.03 9.54 -18.67
N LYS A 208 -6.52 10.78 -18.53
CA LYS A 208 -5.76 11.99 -18.92
C LYS A 208 -4.77 12.45 -17.83
N LYS A 209 -4.87 11.92 -16.61
CA LYS A 209 -4.09 12.39 -15.46
C LYS A 209 -2.71 11.70 -15.40
N THR A 210 -1.73 12.41 -14.86
CA THR A 210 -0.38 11.87 -14.65
C THR A 210 -0.32 11.11 -13.33
N MET A 211 0.20 9.87 -13.38
CA MET A 211 0.48 9.04 -12.22
C MET A 211 1.78 9.49 -11.55
N VAL A 212 1.75 9.80 -10.25
CA VAL A 212 2.94 10.10 -9.44
C VAL A 212 3.12 8.98 -8.40
N MET A 213 4.13 8.15 -8.61
CA MET A 213 4.43 7.02 -7.74
C MET A 213 5.50 7.39 -6.71
N ALA A 214 5.10 7.60 -5.46
CA ALA A 214 6.00 7.90 -4.35
C ALA A 214 6.48 6.62 -3.65
N CYS A 215 7.80 6.45 -3.54
CA CYS A 215 8.43 5.22 -3.09
C CYS A 215 9.52 5.47 -2.04
N ASP A 216 9.88 4.42 -1.32
CA ASP A 216 11.05 4.42 -0.44
C ASP A 216 12.37 4.20 -1.20
N GLY A 217 13.48 4.04 -0.43
CA GLY A 217 14.81 3.86 -1.00
C GLY A 217 15.01 2.54 -1.75
N SER A 218 14.22 1.51 -1.49
CA SER A 218 14.31 0.22 -2.17
C SER A 218 14.00 0.33 -3.67
N PHE A 219 13.16 1.29 -4.03
CA PHE A 219 12.73 1.56 -5.39
C PHE A 219 13.54 2.66 -6.09
N CYS A 220 14.49 3.29 -5.39
CA CYS A 220 15.42 4.25 -6.01
C CYS A 220 16.56 3.51 -6.72
N ASN A 221 16.27 2.91 -7.85
CA ASN A 221 17.22 2.12 -8.62
C ASN A 221 16.98 2.25 -10.14
N LYS A 222 17.93 1.73 -10.93
CA LYS A 222 17.88 1.84 -12.39
C LYS A 222 16.62 1.26 -13.02
N THR A 223 16.08 0.19 -12.47
CA THR A 223 14.91 -0.50 -13.02
C THR A 223 13.65 0.33 -12.83
N CYS A 224 13.43 0.82 -11.61
CA CYS A 224 12.23 1.61 -11.27
C CYS A 224 12.25 2.99 -11.92
N LEU A 225 13.40 3.68 -11.90
CA LEU A 225 13.51 5.02 -12.49
C LEU A 225 13.61 5.00 -14.03
N ALA A 226 13.82 3.84 -14.64
CA ALA A 226 13.90 3.69 -16.09
C ALA A 226 12.52 3.54 -16.78
N ILE A 227 11.40 3.55 -16.03
CA ILE A 227 10.05 3.51 -16.63
C ILE A 227 9.96 4.61 -17.68
N ASP A 228 9.69 4.21 -18.91
CA ASP A 228 9.59 5.11 -20.06
C ASP A 228 8.12 5.23 -20.48
N ASP A 229 7.38 6.06 -19.74
CA ASP A 229 6.00 6.42 -20.01
C ASP A 229 5.81 7.87 -19.56
N PRO A 230 5.37 8.78 -20.46
CA PRO A 230 5.23 10.21 -20.13
C PRO A 230 4.16 10.48 -19.07
N LYS A 231 3.21 9.56 -18.88
CA LYS A 231 2.16 9.67 -17.86
C LYS A 231 2.54 9.03 -16.52
N ILE A 232 3.76 8.47 -16.39
CA ILE A 232 4.24 7.86 -15.14
C ILE A 232 5.45 8.61 -14.62
N VAL A 233 5.34 9.15 -13.44
CA VAL A 233 6.41 9.81 -12.70
C VAL A 233 6.73 9.03 -11.44
N VAL A 234 8.00 8.74 -11.22
CA VAL A 234 8.51 8.09 -10.00
C VAL A 234 9.21 9.13 -9.14
N VAL A 235 8.88 9.17 -7.85
CA VAL A 235 9.55 9.94 -6.80
C VAL A 235 10.04 8.96 -5.76
N ALA A 236 11.35 8.79 -5.64
CA ALA A 236 11.93 7.80 -4.73
C ALA A 236 13.01 8.42 -3.84
N ARG A 237 13.06 7.97 -2.57
CA ARG A 237 14.11 8.37 -1.64
C ARG A 237 15.45 7.81 -2.11
N CYS A 238 16.44 8.67 -2.35
CA CYS A 238 17.77 8.22 -2.70
C CYS A 238 18.75 8.27 -1.51
N ARG A 239 19.88 7.62 -1.67
CA ARG A 239 20.96 7.65 -0.68
C ARG A 239 21.67 9.00 -0.70
N LYS A 240 22.08 9.49 0.47
CA LYS A 240 22.82 10.75 0.65
C LYS A 240 24.15 10.79 -0.12
N ASP A 241 24.74 9.60 -0.36
CA ASP A 241 26.05 9.39 -0.99
C ASP A 241 25.96 8.97 -2.47
N ALA A 242 24.78 9.04 -3.09
CA ALA A 242 24.60 8.72 -4.50
C ALA A 242 25.47 9.64 -5.38
N LYS A 243 26.29 9.07 -6.28
CA LYS A 243 27.19 9.84 -7.14
C LYS A 243 26.44 10.30 -8.37
N LEU A 244 26.08 11.56 -8.40
CA LEU A 244 25.33 12.24 -9.44
C LEU A 244 26.25 13.20 -10.22
N CYS A 245 25.86 13.60 -11.42
CA CYS A 245 26.54 14.61 -12.23
C CYS A 245 25.51 15.40 -13.06
N LEU A 246 25.95 16.47 -13.71
CA LEU A 246 25.18 17.17 -14.74
C LEU A 246 25.50 16.59 -16.13
N PRO A 247 24.69 16.90 -17.14
CA PRO A 247 25.06 16.69 -18.53
C PRO A 247 26.37 17.44 -18.84
N SER A 248 27.24 16.82 -19.61
CA SER A 248 28.48 17.49 -20.04
C SER A 248 28.17 18.65 -21.02
N THR A 249 28.91 19.73 -20.90
CA THR A 249 28.94 20.81 -21.90
C THR A 249 29.69 20.40 -23.18
N ASN A 250 30.58 19.41 -23.06
CA ASN A 250 31.29 18.85 -24.23
C ASN A 250 30.37 17.90 -25.00
N ARG A 251 30.08 18.20 -26.26
CA ARG A 251 29.20 17.41 -27.13
C ARG A 251 29.62 15.93 -27.31
N ARG A 252 30.91 15.61 -27.10
CA ARG A 252 31.44 14.23 -27.20
C ARG A 252 31.20 13.42 -25.91
N LYS A 253 30.88 14.05 -24.80
CA LYS A 253 30.65 13.42 -23.50
C LYS A 253 29.17 13.57 -23.06
N VAL A 254 28.61 12.54 -22.47
CA VAL A 254 27.24 12.57 -21.93
C VAL A 254 27.24 13.14 -20.52
N TYR A 255 28.26 12.80 -19.74
CA TYR A 255 28.33 13.09 -18.30
C TYR A 255 29.43 14.12 -18.06
N ASP A 256 29.13 15.11 -17.19
CA ASP A 256 30.14 15.99 -16.64
C ASP A 256 31.14 15.17 -15.80
N ASP A 257 32.41 15.57 -15.82
CA ASP A 257 33.46 14.93 -15.03
C ASP A 257 33.31 15.24 -13.54
N ARG A 258 32.72 16.40 -13.19
CA ARG A 258 32.41 16.80 -11.80
C ARG A 258 31.22 16.02 -11.29
N LYS A 259 31.46 15.23 -10.24
CA LYS A 259 30.41 14.48 -9.54
C LYS A 259 30.09 15.18 -8.23
N PHE A 260 28.83 15.11 -7.86
CA PHE A 260 28.34 15.58 -6.57
C PHE A 260 27.45 14.51 -5.91
N THR A 261 27.17 14.69 -4.63
CA THR A 261 26.23 13.86 -3.87
C THR A 261 25.01 14.68 -3.45
N PRO A 262 23.87 14.06 -3.17
CA PRO A 262 22.73 14.76 -2.58
C PRO A 262 23.08 15.51 -1.28
N GLU A 263 23.99 14.93 -0.46
CA GLU A 263 24.48 15.58 0.76
C GLU A 263 25.32 16.83 0.45
N ALA A 264 26.14 16.81 -0.60
CA ALA A 264 26.87 18.01 -1.03
C ALA A 264 25.92 19.15 -1.41
N ILE A 265 24.82 18.86 -2.14
CA ILE A 265 23.79 19.88 -2.45
C ILE A 265 23.11 20.41 -1.20
N ARG A 266 22.89 19.57 -0.17
CA ARG A 266 22.35 20.05 1.11
C ARG A 266 23.26 21.07 1.78
N GLN A 267 24.56 20.81 1.75
CA GLN A 267 25.59 21.65 2.39
C GLN A 267 26.00 22.87 1.56
N ASP A 268 25.74 22.86 0.26
CA ASP A 268 26.10 23.91 -0.67
C ASP A 268 25.42 25.23 -0.29
N THR A 269 26.18 26.25 0.07
CA THR A 269 25.70 27.57 0.47
C THR A 269 25.22 28.41 -0.71
N ASP A 270 25.69 28.13 -1.92
CA ASP A 270 25.33 28.88 -3.14
C ASP A 270 23.92 28.52 -3.61
N ILE A 271 23.40 27.36 -3.18
CA ILE A 271 22.00 26.96 -3.43
C ILE A 271 21.16 27.35 -2.23
N SER A 272 20.32 28.35 -2.41
CA SER A 272 19.41 28.84 -1.36
C SER A 272 18.32 27.84 -1.02
N TRP A 273 17.91 27.80 0.25
CA TRP A 273 16.74 27.05 0.70
C TRP A 273 15.45 27.79 0.28
N ILE A 274 14.56 27.03 -0.37
CA ILE A 274 13.21 27.50 -0.70
C ILE A 274 12.27 26.98 0.37
N THR A 275 11.36 27.84 0.86
CA THR A 275 10.36 27.48 1.87
C THR A 275 8.98 27.47 1.24
N LYS A 276 8.24 26.36 1.42
CA LYS A 276 6.83 26.24 1.03
C LYS A 276 6.04 25.48 2.10
N SER A 277 4.72 25.69 2.11
CA SER A 277 3.81 25.04 3.04
C SER A 277 3.37 23.69 2.52
N PHE A 278 3.44 22.65 3.37
CA PHE A 278 3.02 21.27 3.09
C PHE A 278 2.23 20.70 4.27
N PHE A 279 1.32 19.80 3.98
CA PHE A 279 0.61 19.08 5.02
C PHE A 279 1.46 17.93 5.56
N TYR A 280 1.95 18.05 6.81
CA TYR A 280 2.82 17.04 7.42
C TYR A 280 2.57 16.91 8.92
N GLY A 281 2.48 15.68 9.41
CA GLY A 281 2.27 15.42 10.85
C GLY A 281 0.93 15.95 11.38
N GLY A 282 -0.10 15.97 10.54
CA GLY A 282 -1.46 16.37 10.91
C GLY A 282 -1.72 17.88 10.92
N GLN A 283 -0.85 18.68 10.33
CA GLN A 283 -0.99 20.15 10.21
C GLN A 283 -0.18 20.69 9.04
N TRP A 284 -0.52 21.88 8.58
CA TRP A 284 0.29 22.63 7.62
C TRP A 284 1.58 23.10 8.28
N ARG A 285 2.71 22.92 7.58
CA ARG A 285 4.05 23.27 8.05
C ARG A 285 4.87 23.85 6.91
N GLU A 286 5.66 24.83 7.22
CA GLU A 286 6.72 25.30 6.33
C GLU A 286 7.85 24.27 6.30
N ILE A 287 8.15 23.79 5.10
CA ILE A 287 9.23 22.82 4.83
C ILE A 287 10.22 23.50 3.90
N LYS A 288 11.50 23.45 4.28
CA LYS A 288 12.61 23.95 3.47
C LYS A 288 13.13 22.86 2.57
N TYR A 289 13.37 23.20 1.31
CA TYR A 289 13.97 22.30 0.33
C TYR A 289 14.96 23.02 -0.57
N LYS A 290 15.87 22.24 -1.16
CA LYS A 290 16.73 22.65 -2.29
C LYS A 290 16.41 21.77 -3.47
N GLU A 291 16.72 22.25 -4.66
CA GLU A 291 16.45 21.59 -5.90
C GLU A 291 17.64 21.65 -6.85
N LYS A 292 17.88 20.57 -7.60
CA LYS A 292 18.83 20.53 -8.70
C LYS A 292 18.19 19.81 -9.89
N GLU A 293 18.04 20.52 -10.97
CA GLU A 293 17.47 19.98 -12.20
C GLU A 293 18.51 19.33 -13.10
N ASN A 294 18.04 18.58 -14.10
CA ASN A 294 18.87 17.96 -15.15
C ASN A 294 19.98 17.03 -14.62
N VAL A 295 19.74 16.40 -13.49
CA VAL A 295 20.71 15.49 -12.88
C VAL A 295 20.80 14.18 -13.64
N LEU A 296 21.99 13.67 -13.82
CA LEU A 296 22.27 12.35 -14.39
C LEU A 296 22.85 11.42 -13.32
N TRP A 297 22.41 10.16 -13.36
CA TRP A 297 22.93 9.11 -12.50
C TRP A 297 23.51 7.97 -13.33
N LYS A 298 24.82 8.07 -13.66
CA LYS A 298 25.51 7.13 -14.56
C LYS A 298 25.30 5.66 -14.18
N ASN A 299 25.46 5.31 -12.91
CA ASN A 299 25.30 3.95 -12.41
C ASN A 299 23.82 3.54 -12.15
N GLY A 300 22.90 4.48 -12.21
CA GLY A 300 21.46 4.28 -12.04
C GLY A 300 20.73 4.33 -13.39
N THR A 301 20.29 5.52 -13.79
CA THR A 301 19.42 5.72 -14.95
C THR A 301 20.15 5.97 -16.28
N LYS A 302 21.47 5.89 -16.29
CA LYS A 302 22.28 6.23 -17.45
C LYS A 302 22.01 7.66 -17.96
N ARG A 303 21.47 7.79 -19.19
CA ARG A 303 21.22 9.08 -19.86
C ARG A 303 19.88 9.74 -19.47
N LYS A 304 18.99 9.04 -18.72
CA LYS A 304 17.71 9.61 -18.32
C LYS A 304 17.94 10.76 -17.34
N ARG A 305 17.40 11.93 -17.67
CA ARG A 305 17.46 13.11 -16.80
C ARG A 305 16.54 12.94 -15.62
N LEU A 306 17.01 13.37 -14.47
CA LEU A 306 16.29 13.34 -13.20
C LEU A 306 16.32 14.74 -12.58
N ARG A 307 15.47 14.93 -11.59
CA ARG A 307 15.44 16.08 -10.71
C ARG A 307 15.75 15.62 -9.30
N LEU A 308 16.70 16.27 -8.64
CA LEU A 308 17.06 16.02 -7.25
C LEU A 308 16.35 17.04 -6.37
N ILE A 309 15.67 16.56 -5.32
CA ILE A 309 15.03 17.38 -4.29
C ILE A 309 15.65 16.99 -2.95
N VAL A 310 16.10 17.98 -2.19
CA VAL A 310 16.68 17.81 -0.87
C VAL A 310 15.79 18.48 0.16
N LEU A 311 15.15 17.70 1.02
CA LEU A 311 14.33 18.20 2.12
C LEU A 311 15.19 18.42 3.36
N ALA A 312 15.02 19.56 4.01
CA ALA A 312 15.63 19.85 5.30
C ALA A 312 15.11 18.86 6.38
N PRO A 313 15.85 18.69 7.49
CA PRO A 313 15.39 17.91 8.63
C PRO A 313 14.00 18.34 9.10
N LEU A 314 13.05 17.38 9.15
CA LEU A 314 11.67 17.66 9.54
C LEU A 314 11.51 17.53 11.05
N PRO A 315 10.94 18.54 11.74
CA PRO A 315 10.72 18.47 13.18
C PRO A 315 9.57 17.54 13.55
N TYR A 316 9.73 16.83 14.66
CA TYR A 316 8.65 16.08 15.30
C TYR A 316 8.77 16.18 16.83
N VAL A 317 7.68 15.91 17.54
CA VAL A 317 7.65 15.95 19.00
C VAL A 317 7.53 14.52 19.54
N ARG A 318 8.40 14.15 20.49
CA ARG A 318 8.36 12.88 21.22
C ARG A 318 8.65 13.15 22.70
N GLY A 319 7.74 12.69 23.59
CA GLY A 319 7.89 12.93 25.02
C GLY A 319 7.96 14.42 25.39
N GLY A 320 7.18 15.28 24.72
CA GLY A 320 7.22 16.73 24.93
C GLY A 320 8.44 17.46 24.35
N LYS A 321 9.48 16.73 23.90
CA LYS A 321 10.71 17.31 23.34
C LYS A 321 10.68 17.34 21.81
N ARG A 322 11.24 18.41 21.23
CA ARG A 322 11.40 18.57 19.79
C ARG A 322 12.61 17.77 19.29
N HIS A 323 12.37 16.92 18.32
CA HIS A 323 13.39 16.13 17.62
C HIS A 323 13.34 16.45 16.13
N TYR A 324 14.37 16.05 15.40
CA TYR A 324 14.42 16.20 13.95
C TYR A 324 14.66 14.83 13.29
N ARG A 325 13.96 14.59 12.19
CA ARG A 325 14.24 13.45 11.32
C ARG A 325 15.47 13.79 10.47
N ASP A 326 16.15 12.75 9.99
CA ASP A 326 17.22 12.94 9.01
C ASP A 326 16.69 13.63 7.76
N PRO A 327 17.55 14.43 7.05
CA PRO A 327 17.20 15.00 5.76
C PRO A 327 16.71 13.92 4.79
N ALA A 328 15.79 14.26 3.90
CA ALA A 328 15.37 13.35 2.85
C ALA A 328 15.89 13.84 1.49
N TYR A 329 16.42 12.90 0.71
CA TYR A 329 16.92 13.13 -0.64
C TYR A 329 16.04 12.36 -1.60
N LEU A 330 15.45 13.05 -2.56
CA LEU A 330 14.52 12.46 -3.52
C LEU A 330 15.08 12.59 -4.93
N LEU A 331 15.05 11.50 -5.68
CA LEU A 331 15.22 11.53 -7.12
C LEU A 331 13.88 11.29 -7.80
N THR A 332 13.59 12.10 -8.81
CA THR A 332 12.33 11.96 -9.55
C THR A 332 12.56 12.04 -11.06
N THR A 333 11.70 11.33 -11.79
CA THR A 333 11.61 11.42 -13.25
C THR A 333 10.71 12.57 -13.72
N GLY A 334 10.00 13.23 -12.79
CA GLY A 334 9.06 14.32 -13.05
C GLY A 334 9.74 15.68 -13.20
N LEU A 335 10.35 15.94 -14.38
CA LEU A 335 11.09 17.18 -14.61
C LEU A 335 10.18 18.41 -14.65
N LYS A 336 8.93 18.26 -15.13
CA LYS A 336 7.97 19.36 -15.30
C LYS A 336 6.85 19.38 -14.26
N ILE A 337 6.84 18.40 -13.35
CA ILE A 337 5.79 18.30 -12.33
C ILE A 337 6.01 19.38 -11.27
N PRO A 338 4.96 20.08 -10.80
CA PRO A 338 5.08 21.04 -9.71
C PRO A 338 5.75 20.40 -8.49
N ILE A 339 6.67 21.13 -7.89
CA ILE A 339 7.45 20.64 -6.75
C ILE A 339 6.57 20.27 -5.56
N GLU A 340 5.47 21.00 -5.40
CA GLU A 340 4.47 20.78 -4.35
C GLU A 340 3.85 19.39 -4.47
N VAL A 341 3.51 18.97 -5.69
CA VAL A 341 2.94 17.63 -5.96
C VAL A 341 3.96 16.55 -5.61
N LEU A 342 5.22 16.72 -6.02
CA LEU A 342 6.28 15.73 -5.78
C LEU A 342 6.58 15.57 -4.28
N ILE A 343 6.74 16.69 -3.56
CA ILE A 343 7.05 16.65 -2.13
C ILE A 343 5.83 16.16 -1.34
N GLN A 344 4.61 16.65 -1.62
CA GLN A 344 3.42 16.22 -0.90
C GLN A 344 3.16 14.73 -1.11
N SER A 345 3.29 14.21 -2.33
CA SER A 345 3.15 12.77 -2.61
C SER A 345 4.13 11.93 -1.79
N TYR A 346 5.39 12.39 -1.67
CA TYR A 346 6.39 11.72 -0.84
C TYR A 346 6.06 11.77 0.66
N LEU A 347 5.54 12.88 1.16
CA LEU A 347 5.13 13.02 2.56
C LEU A 347 3.92 12.14 2.87
N ASP A 348 2.94 12.10 1.97
CA ASP A 348 1.73 11.29 2.09
C ASP A 348 2.00 9.78 1.94
N ARG A 349 3.10 9.39 1.29
CA ARG A 349 3.53 7.97 1.20
C ARG A 349 3.52 7.27 2.56
N TRP A 350 3.86 7.98 3.63
CA TRP A 350 3.87 7.41 4.98
C TRP A 350 2.53 6.77 5.38
N GLN A 351 1.44 7.14 4.73
CA GLN A 351 0.12 6.57 5.03
C GLN A 351 0.02 5.08 4.70
N ILE A 352 0.87 4.55 3.82
CA ILE A 352 0.92 3.11 3.52
C ILE A 352 1.42 2.28 4.72
N GLU A 353 2.24 2.87 5.58
CA GLU A 353 2.73 2.21 6.81
C GLU A 353 1.59 2.02 7.83
N TYR A 354 0.62 2.95 7.87
CA TYR A 354 -0.62 2.76 8.64
C TYR A 354 -1.48 1.63 8.06
N ASN A 355 -1.55 1.51 6.73
CA ASN A 355 -2.24 0.39 6.09
C ASN A 355 -1.61 -0.94 6.54
N HIS A 356 -0.30 -1.09 6.39
CA HIS A 356 0.41 -2.32 6.80
C HIS A 356 0.18 -2.69 8.26
N ARG A 357 0.10 -1.70 9.16
CA ARG A 357 -0.22 -1.93 10.56
C ARG A 357 -1.65 -2.44 10.73
N ASP A 358 -2.63 -1.74 10.16
CA ASP A 358 -4.05 -2.07 10.33
C ASP A 358 -4.40 -3.40 9.65
N GLU A 359 -3.85 -3.67 8.48
CA GLU A 359 -3.97 -4.94 7.75
C GLU A 359 -3.49 -6.13 8.60
N LYS A 360 -2.34 -6.00 9.25
CA LYS A 360 -1.78 -7.06 10.10
C LYS A 360 -2.49 -7.18 11.45
N SER A 361 -2.77 -6.05 12.11
CA SER A 361 -3.25 -6.06 13.50
C SER A 361 -4.77 -6.11 13.64
N ILE A 362 -5.54 -5.76 12.60
CA ILE A 362 -7.00 -5.72 12.63
C ILE A 362 -7.62 -6.72 11.66
N LEU A 363 -7.12 -6.75 10.42
CA LEU A 363 -7.63 -7.67 9.39
C LEU A 363 -6.91 -9.03 9.38
N GLY A 364 -5.91 -9.24 10.21
CA GLY A 364 -5.20 -10.52 10.33
C GLY A 364 -4.51 -10.96 9.03
N VAL A 365 -4.02 -10.00 8.22
CA VAL A 365 -3.27 -10.32 7.00
C VAL A 365 -2.04 -11.14 7.36
N GLY A 366 -2.02 -12.40 6.91
CA GLY A 366 -0.94 -13.34 7.17
C GLY A 366 -1.16 -14.32 8.33
N GLU A 367 -2.24 -14.21 9.09
CA GLU A 367 -2.55 -15.15 10.19
C GLU A 367 -2.90 -16.54 9.70
N ALA A 368 -3.53 -16.66 8.53
CA ALA A 368 -3.83 -17.97 7.95
C ALA A 368 -2.53 -18.67 7.50
N GLN A 369 -2.34 -19.90 7.99
CA GLN A 369 -1.18 -20.76 7.66
C GLN A 369 -1.52 -21.70 6.50
N VAL A 370 -1.89 -21.14 5.34
CA VAL A 370 -2.21 -21.91 4.13
C VAL A 370 -0.95 -22.44 3.43
N TRP A 371 -1.03 -23.61 2.83
CA TRP A 371 0.11 -24.33 2.22
C TRP A 371 -0.02 -24.51 0.71
N ASN A 372 -1.18 -24.31 0.15
CA ASN A 372 -1.37 -24.37 -1.31
C ASN A 372 -0.74 -23.15 -1.96
N LYS A 373 0.01 -23.32 -3.06
CA LYS A 373 0.72 -22.27 -3.78
C LYS A 373 -0.17 -21.09 -4.20
N VAL A 374 -1.41 -21.38 -4.59
CA VAL A 374 -2.38 -20.37 -4.99
C VAL A 374 -2.95 -19.65 -3.78
N SER A 375 -3.34 -20.41 -2.74
CA SER A 375 -3.91 -19.84 -1.50
C SER A 375 -2.93 -18.93 -0.78
N VAL A 376 -1.63 -19.25 -0.78
CA VAL A 376 -0.58 -18.43 -0.15
C VAL A 376 -0.56 -17.02 -0.73
N ILE A 377 -0.84 -16.89 -2.04
CA ILE A 377 -0.90 -15.60 -2.73
C ILE A 377 -2.27 -14.93 -2.52
N LYS A 378 -3.36 -15.68 -2.76
CA LYS A 378 -4.72 -15.11 -2.78
C LYS A 378 -5.25 -14.71 -1.41
N GLN A 379 -4.97 -15.51 -0.36
CA GLN A 379 -5.59 -15.28 0.95
C GLN A 379 -5.18 -13.95 1.58
N PRO A 380 -3.89 -13.58 1.68
CA PRO A 380 -3.51 -12.27 2.21
C PRO A 380 -4.01 -11.11 1.33
N ALA A 381 -3.97 -11.27 0.02
CA ALA A 381 -4.40 -10.24 -0.92
C ALA A 381 -5.93 -10.01 -0.84
N PHE A 382 -6.71 -11.07 -0.60
CA PHE A 382 -8.15 -10.94 -0.35
C PHE A 382 -8.45 -10.10 0.90
N HIS A 383 -7.71 -10.31 1.99
CA HIS A 383 -7.86 -9.50 3.21
C HIS A 383 -7.49 -8.02 2.98
N VAL A 384 -6.45 -7.75 2.18
CA VAL A 384 -6.10 -6.37 1.80
C VAL A 384 -7.19 -5.77 0.90
N ALA A 385 -7.80 -6.53 -0.02
CA ALA A 385 -8.92 -6.06 -0.82
C ALA A 385 -10.16 -5.72 0.03
N ILE A 386 -10.44 -6.51 1.09
CA ILE A 386 -11.48 -6.19 2.08
C ILE A 386 -11.15 -4.87 2.80
N TYR A 387 -9.91 -4.68 3.21
CA TYR A 387 -9.46 -3.44 3.82
C TYR A 387 -9.69 -2.24 2.89
N SER A 388 -9.33 -2.39 1.61
CA SER A 388 -9.55 -1.36 0.60
C SER A 388 -11.04 -1.03 0.43
N ALA A 389 -11.89 -2.07 0.38
CA ALA A 389 -13.34 -1.90 0.29
C ALA A 389 -13.91 -1.16 1.52
N LEU A 390 -13.45 -1.49 2.72
CA LEU A 390 -13.86 -0.79 3.96
C LEU A 390 -13.44 0.68 3.95
N LEU A 391 -12.20 0.98 3.55
CA LEU A 391 -11.72 2.36 3.47
C LEU A 391 -12.47 3.15 2.40
N MET A 392 -12.74 2.55 1.23
CA MET A 392 -13.51 3.21 0.18
C MET A 392 -14.95 3.45 0.61
N ALA A 393 -15.58 2.48 1.29
CA ALA A 393 -16.91 2.64 1.87
C ALA A 393 -16.97 3.79 2.88
N ASN A 394 -15.92 3.96 3.70
CA ASN A 394 -15.79 5.10 4.61
C ASN A 394 -15.70 6.45 3.87
N VAL A 395 -14.97 6.50 2.75
CA VAL A 395 -14.90 7.70 1.91
C VAL A 395 -16.29 8.02 1.34
N ILE A 396 -16.98 7.03 0.78
CA ILE A 396 -18.30 7.18 0.19
C ILE A 396 -19.34 7.62 1.24
N ALA A 397 -19.31 7.01 2.43
CA ALA A 397 -20.32 7.28 3.47
C ALA A 397 -20.08 8.60 4.21
N TYR A 398 -18.81 8.94 4.47
CA TYR A 398 -18.44 10.00 5.43
C TYR A 398 -17.38 10.97 4.90
N ASN A 399 -16.99 10.88 3.64
CA ASN A 399 -15.89 11.67 3.06
C ASN A 399 -14.61 11.63 3.94
N ASP A 400 -14.33 10.47 4.50
CA ASP A 400 -13.21 10.22 5.45
C ASP A 400 -13.27 11.04 6.75
N GLN A 401 -14.38 11.73 7.01
CA GLN A 401 -14.57 12.49 8.25
C GLN A 401 -14.97 11.58 9.39
N GLU A 402 -14.73 12.05 10.61
CA GLU A 402 -15.18 11.31 11.79
C GLU A 402 -16.71 11.31 11.87
N HIS A 403 -17.29 10.10 12.06
CA HIS A 403 -18.72 9.98 12.32
C HIS A 403 -19.03 10.41 13.76
N PRO A 404 -20.07 11.22 14.00
CA PRO A 404 -20.40 11.72 15.34
C PRO A 404 -20.77 10.61 16.35
N ASP A 405 -21.31 9.48 15.86
CA ASP A 405 -21.89 8.42 16.70
C ASP A 405 -20.90 7.33 17.14
N PHE A 406 -19.61 7.58 17.14
CA PHE A 406 -18.61 6.63 17.65
C PHE A 406 -18.62 6.46 19.19
N GLY A 407 -19.76 6.54 19.84
CA GLY A 407 -19.95 6.28 21.24
C GLY A 407 -19.13 7.18 22.19
N GLU A 408 -19.39 7.10 23.48
CA GLU A 408 -18.62 7.83 24.48
C GLU A 408 -17.18 7.38 24.53
N ARG A 409 -16.26 8.34 24.41
CA ARG A 409 -14.82 8.11 24.54
C ARG A 409 -14.34 8.59 25.91
N PRO A 410 -13.36 7.91 26.49
CA PRO A 410 -12.72 8.42 27.70
C PRO A 410 -12.26 9.87 27.49
N LYS A 411 -12.56 10.75 28.42
CA LYS A 411 -12.25 12.20 28.35
C LYS A 411 -10.76 12.49 28.12
N TRP A 412 -9.88 11.59 28.57
CA TRP A 412 -8.42 11.68 28.39
C TRP A 412 -7.97 11.32 26.98
N ARG A 413 -8.81 10.68 26.14
CA ARG A 413 -8.44 10.25 24.80
C ARG A 413 -8.76 11.34 23.77
N LYS A 414 -7.73 11.86 23.12
CA LYS A 414 -7.92 12.85 22.05
C LYS A 414 -8.79 12.29 20.92
N LYS A 415 -9.72 13.11 20.46
CA LYS A 415 -10.59 12.82 19.32
C LYS A 415 -9.74 12.62 18.06
N PRO A 416 -9.82 11.48 17.35
CA PRO A 416 -9.10 11.31 16.08
C PRO A 416 -9.69 12.26 15.03
N LYS A 417 -8.84 12.74 14.15
CA LYS A 417 -9.26 13.69 13.10
C LYS A 417 -10.04 13.00 11.96
N ARG A 418 -10.03 11.67 11.90
CA ARG A 418 -10.74 10.84 10.93
C ARG A 418 -11.00 9.45 11.49
N ASN A 419 -11.89 8.70 10.84
CA ASN A 419 -12.22 7.34 11.22
C ASN A 419 -10.99 6.42 11.18
N THR A 420 -10.73 5.69 12.27
CA THR A 420 -9.72 4.63 12.31
C THR A 420 -10.32 3.32 11.80
N CYS A 421 -9.50 2.41 11.28
CA CYS A 421 -9.97 1.08 10.84
C CYS A 421 -10.72 0.35 11.96
N ARG A 422 -10.21 0.39 13.21
CA ARG A 422 -10.88 -0.22 14.37
C ARG A 422 -12.25 0.39 14.65
N ALA A 423 -12.37 1.72 14.51
CA ALA A 423 -13.65 2.40 14.69
C ALA A 423 -14.66 2.01 13.59
N LEU A 424 -14.21 1.93 12.34
CA LEU A 424 -15.06 1.49 11.22
C LEU A 424 -15.56 0.05 11.41
N VAL A 425 -14.70 -0.85 11.86
CA VAL A 425 -15.10 -2.24 12.19
C VAL A 425 -16.12 -2.25 13.33
N GLY A 426 -15.93 -1.44 14.38
CA GLY A 426 -16.88 -1.30 15.48
C GLY A 426 -18.24 -0.79 15.01
N LEU A 427 -18.24 0.26 14.19
CA LEU A 427 -19.46 0.82 13.63
C LEU A 427 -20.20 -0.19 12.73
N LEU A 428 -19.46 -0.93 11.89
CA LEU A 428 -20.05 -1.97 11.05
C LEU A 428 -20.71 -3.07 11.89
N ARG A 429 -20.09 -3.50 12.99
CA ARG A 429 -20.68 -4.46 13.93
C ARG A 429 -21.97 -3.91 14.55
N GLY A 430 -21.98 -2.64 14.97
CA GLY A 430 -23.18 -1.96 15.48
C GLY A 430 -24.32 -1.98 14.46
N CYS A 431 -24.06 -1.55 13.24
CA CYS A 431 -25.06 -1.57 12.16
C CYS A 431 -25.66 -2.96 11.90
N LEU A 432 -24.86 -4.03 12.05
CA LEU A 432 -25.34 -5.40 11.88
C LEU A 432 -26.23 -5.88 13.07
N LEU A 433 -26.06 -5.30 14.25
CA LEU A 433 -26.85 -5.65 15.44
C LEU A 433 -28.20 -4.92 15.48
N GLU A 434 -28.25 -3.68 14.97
CA GLU A 434 -29.43 -2.81 15.00
C GLU A 434 -30.47 -3.13 13.93
N GLY A 435 -30.12 -3.86 12.87
CA GLY A 435 -30.97 -4.11 11.70
C GLY A 435 -31.03 -5.55 11.26
N PRO A 436 -31.75 -6.47 11.93
CA PRO A 436 -31.87 -7.86 11.49
C PRO A 436 -32.53 -8.00 10.11
N GLU A 437 -33.40 -7.07 9.68
CA GLU A 437 -33.99 -7.05 8.34
C GLU A 437 -32.95 -6.75 7.24
N THR A 438 -32.01 -5.86 7.53
CA THR A 438 -30.87 -5.56 6.63
C THR A 438 -30.00 -6.77 6.37
N ILE A 439 -30.00 -7.74 7.26
CA ILE A 439 -29.15 -8.95 7.20
C ILE A 439 -29.67 -9.95 6.20
N SER A 440 -30.99 -10.09 6.04
CA SER A 440 -31.58 -10.95 5.01
C SER A 440 -31.32 -10.39 3.59
N GLU A 441 -31.36 -9.08 3.42
CA GLU A 441 -31.00 -8.39 2.17
C GLU A 441 -29.53 -8.58 1.78
N ILE A 442 -28.64 -8.74 2.77
CA ILE A 442 -27.20 -8.93 2.55
C ILE A 442 -26.88 -10.41 2.25
N GLY A 443 -27.83 -11.34 2.49
CA GLY A 443 -27.59 -12.78 2.40
C GLY A 443 -26.73 -13.31 3.53
N LEU A 444 -26.65 -12.59 4.66
CA LEU A 444 -26.02 -13.07 5.89
C LEU A 444 -27.03 -13.88 6.71
N THR A 445 -26.58 -14.91 7.39
CA THR A 445 -27.47 -15.84 8.10
C THR A 445 -27.59 -15.47 9.59
N ILE A 446 -28.73 -15.83 10.21
CA ILE A 446 -29.00 -15.68 11.65
C ILE A 446 -27.84 -16.15 12.55
N PRO A 447 -27.11 -17.27 12.25
CA PRO A 447 -25.95 -17.67 13.02
C PRO A 447 -24.83 -16.62 13.10
N MET A 448 -24.66 -15.77 12.08
CA MET A 448 -23.65 -14.69 12.09
C MET A 448 -24.02 -13.62 13.10
N ILE A 449 -25.29 -13.26 13.23
CA ILE A 449 -25.78 -12.28 14.22
C ILE A 449 -25.52 -12.81 15.62
N SER A 450 -25.91 -14.07 15.87
CA SER A 450 -25.69 -14.72 17.16
C SER A 450 -24.21 -14.83 17.53
N ALA A 451 -23.30 -14.95 16.53
CA ALA A 451 -21.87 -14.93 16.74
C ALA A 451 -21.37 -13.54 17.10
N ILE A 452 -21.89 -12.47 16.45
CA ILE A 452 -21.55 -11.08 16.77
C ILE A 452 -22.03 -10.75 18.19
N LEU A 453 -23.27 -11.11 18.54
CA LEU A 453 -23.85 -10.88 19.89
C LEU A 453 -23.03 -11.57 20.98
N ARG A 454 -22.68 -12.86 20.79
CA ARG A 454 -21.84 -13.63 21.75
C ARG A 454 -20.43 -13.07 21.92
N GLN A 455 -19.92 -12.31 20.95
CA GLN A 455 -18.60 -11.69 21.01
C GLN A 455 -18.64 -10.24 21.52
N ALA A 456 -19.82 -9.65 21.59
CA ALA A 456 -20.04 -8.31 22.13
C ALA A 456 -20.39 -8.35 23.64
N ALA A 457 -20.89 -9.47 24.15
CA ALA A 457 -21.08 -9.75 25.57
C ALA A 457 -19.77 -10.27 26.19
#